data_3aed89d6b806c7f6071612794cfbe506
#
_entry.id   3aed89d6b806c7f6071612794cfbe506
#
_cell.length_a   1.000
_cell.length_b   1.000
_cell.length_c   1.000
_cell.angle_alpha   90.00
_cell.angle_beta   90.00
_cell.angle_gamma   90.00
#
_symmetry.space_group_name_H-M   'P 1'
#
loop_
_entity.id
_entity.type
_entity.pdbx_description
1 polymer ?
#
loop_
_entity_poly.entity_id
_entity_poly.type
_entity_poly.pdbx_seq_one_letter_code
_entity_poly.pdbx_strand_id
1 'polypeptide(L)'
;MAFPVLKNYLARLSHQTQAGTSVWLDGEGRALGRFFNCTMTSAFQPLRELDSGKLVAFEGLARSVSKADEGLSLWRLLDHAASDDESVELDRLCRMLHAINFFRQGEAEQSDLYLNVHDRLLSAVSSNHGHAFQRILDALGLPIGRIVLQLPTVTPNQGWLLNYVADNYRRNGFRLAINVASVQEATGMLERLHPHAFKLDAGNLSDEQAVASFVTVCHAANIRVIFKRLDTPAALAALQRVAAATGLPIVAQGYLLDKPLTALAQANRDVAASAATA
;
A
#
# COMPACT_ATOMS: atom_id res chain seq x y z
N MET A 1 -16.11 -14.56 -6.04
CA MET A 1 -15.34 -13.43 -6.62
C MET A 1 -16.33 -12.37 -7.07
N ALA A 2 -16.31 -11.22 -6.42
CA ALA A 2 -17.28 -10.12 -6.60
C ALA A 2 -17.13 -9.34 -7.91
N PHE A 3 -15.99 -9.49 -8.61
CA PHE A 3 -15.65 -8.71 -9.79
C PHE A 3 -15.72 -9.55 -11.07
N PRO A 4 -16.89 -9.56 -11.80
CA PRO A 4 -17.11 -10.46 -12.94
C PRO A 4 -16.18 -10.16 -14.13
N VAL A 5 -15.83 -8.89 -14.38
CA VAL A 5 -14.92 -8.51 -15.46
C VAL A 5 -13.51 -9.04 -15.20
N LEU A 6 -13.01 -8.88 -13.96
CA LEU A 6 -11.74 -9.46 -13.54
C LEU A 6 -11.76 -11.00 -13.67
N LYS A 7 -12.85 -11.66 -13.24
CA LYS A 7 -13.00 -13.12 -13.37
C LYS A 7 -12.85 -13.56 -14.84
N ASN A 8 -13.51 -12.87 -15.76
CA ASN A 8 -13.43 -13.17 -17.19
C ASN A 8 -12.01 -12.90 -17.75
N TYR A 9 -11.34 -11.86 -17.27
CA TYR A 9 -9.94 -11.60 -17.64
C TYR A 9 -9.01 -12.72 -17.18
N LEU A 10 -9.12 -13.17 -15.93
CA LEU A 10 -8.32 -14.28 -15.40
C LEU A 10 -8.58 -15.60 -16.13
N ALA A 11 -9.84 -15.90 -16.47
CA ALA A 11 -10.18 -17.08 -17.27
C ALA A 11 -9.52 -17.04 -18.65
N ARG A 12 -9.42 -15.88 -19.31
CA ARG A 12 -8.69 -15.74 -20.58
C ARG A 12 -7.19 -15.97 -20.41
N LEU A 13 -6.59 -15.41 -19.34
CA LEU A 13 -5.17 -15.60 -19.06
C LEU A 13 -4.80 -17.07 -18.84
N SER A 14 -5.68 -17.87 -18.22
CA SER A 14 -5.43 -19.29 -17.98
C SER A 14 -5.37 -20.14 -19.26
N HIS A 15 -5.97 -19.64 -20.35
CA HIS A 15 -5.96 -20.31 -21.67
C HIS A 15 -4.87 -19.78 -22.62
N GLN A 16 -4.16 -18.71 -22.26
CA GLN A 16 -3.09 -18.16 -23.08
C GLN A 16 -1.77 -18.86 -22.78
N THR A 17 -1.09 -19.32 -23.83
CA THR A 17 0.31 -19.74 -23.73
C THR A 17 1.18 -18.55 -23.35
N GLN A 18 2.16 -18.75 -22.46
CA GLN A 18 3.04 -17.70 -21.90
C GLN A 18 3.86 -16.90 -22.95
N ALA A 19 3.87 -17.33 -24.20
CA ALA A 19 4.61 -16.67 -25.27
C ALA A 19 3.93 -15.32 -25.60
N GLY A 20 4.59 -14.22 -25.25
CA GLY A 20 4.21 -12.86 -25.66
C GLY A 20 3.37 -12.06 -24.68
N THR A 21 3.03 -12.58 -23.48
CA THR A 21 2.32 -11.81 -22.45
C THR A 21 3.25 -11.46 -21.29
N SER A 22 3.19 -10.18 -20.83
CA SER A 22 3.95 -9.74 -19.65
C SER A 22 3.31 -10.20 -18.33
N VAL A 23 2.06 -10.71 -18.36
CA VAL A 23 1.30 -11.19 -17.21
C VAL A 23 0.66 -12.53 -17.50
N TRP A 24 0.78 -13.48 -16.57
CA TRP A 24 0.17 -14.83 -16.65
C TRP A 24 -0.26 -15.30 -15.26
N LEU A 25 -0.90 -16.46 -15.18
CA LEU A 25 -1.29 -17.09 -13.91
C LEU A 25 -0.37 -18.26 -13.57
N ASP A 26 -0.06 -18.43 -12.30
CA ASP A 26 0.56 -19.64 -11.76
C ASP A 26 -0.48 -20.75 -11.48
N GLY A 27 0.02 -21.92 -10.98
CA GLY A 27 -0.84 -23.05 -10.63
C GLY A 27 -1.86 -22.79 -9.51
N GLU A 28 -1.68 -21.70 -8.73
CA GLU A 28 -2.61 -21.27 -7.68
C GLU A 28 -3.55 -20.13 -8.16
N GLY A 29 -3.49 -19.80 -9.45
CA GLY A 29 -4.26 -18.71 -10.06
C GLY A 29 -3.80 -17.32 -9.63
N ARG A 30 -2.56 -17.17 -9.12
CA ARG A 30 -1.98 -15.86 -8.82
C ARG A 30 -1.46 -15.24 -10.11
N ALA A 31 -1.69 -13.95 -10.30
CA ALA A 31 -1.10 -13.20 -11.39
C ALA A 31 0.39 -13.00 -11.12
N LEU A 32 1.20 -13.41 -12.07
CA LEU A 32 2.63 -13.19 -12.16
C LEU A 32 2.91 -12.20 -13.27
N GLY A 33 3.96 -11.40 -13.11
CA GLY A 33 4.44 -10.48 -14.13
C GLY A 33 5.93 -10.65 -14.36
N ARG A 34 6.38 -10.36 -15.58
CA ARG A 34 7.80 -10.36 -15.92
C ARG A 34 8.29 -8.95 -16.16
N PHE A 35 9.39 -8.62 -15.51
CA PHE A 35 10.15 -7.42 -15.76
C PHE A 35 11.62 -7.81 -15.92
N PHE A 36 12.17 -7.62 -17.11
CA PHE A 36 13.46 -8.23 -17.51
C PHE A 36 13.47 -9.73 -17.21
N ASN A 37 14.49 -10.19 -16.49
CA ASN A 37 14.64 -11.59 -16.08
C ASN A 37 13.99 -11.92 -14.73
N CYS A 38 13.30 -10.95 -14.11
CA CYS A 38 12.66 -11.13 -12.81
C CYS A 38 11.17 -11.45 -12.98
N THR A 39 10.72 -12.53 -12.36
CA THR A 39 9.30 -12.86 -12.23
C THR A 39 8.78 -12.36 -10.91
N MET A 40 7.68 -11.61 -10.94
CA MET A 40 7.13 -10.93 -9.78
C MET A 40 5.68 -11.32 -9.51
N THR A 41 5.32 -11.22 -8.25
CA THR A 41 3.95 -11.36 -7.76
C THR A 41 3.70 -10.41 -6.58
N SER A 42 2.61 -10.62 -5.86
CA SER A 42 2.17 -9.78 -4.75
C SER A 42 2.15 -10.54 -3.44
N ALA A 43 2.51 -9.85 -2.36
CA ALA A 43 2.10 -10.19 -1.01
C ALA A 43 1.35 -8.99 -0.40
N PHE A 44 0.56 -9.25 0.64
CA PHE A 44 -0.27 -8.24 1.28
C PHE A 44 0.01 -8.21 2.77
N GLN A 45 0.31 -7.04 3.30
CA GLN A 45 0.50 -6.86 4.73
C GLN A 45 -0.72 -6.17 5.34
N PRO A 46 -1.34 -6.76 6.37
CA PRO A 46 -2.48 -6.17 7.06
C PRO A 46 -2.14 -4.84 7.72
N LEU A 47 -3.11 -3.93 7.71
CA LEU A 47 -3.17 -2.74 8.57
C LEU A 47 -4.23 -3.00 9.61
N ARG A 48 -3.89 -2.88 10.91
CA ARG A 48 -4.80 -3.19 12.01
C ARG A 48 -4.96 -2.04 13.00
N GLU A 49 -6.13 -1.98 13.62
CA GLU A 49 -6.31 -1.24 14.87
C GLU A 49 -5.59 -2.00 15.99
N LEU A 50 -4.78 -1.32 16.79
CA LEU A 50 -3.95 -1.95 17.82
C LEU A 50 -4.77 -2.58 18.94
N ASP A 51 -5.82 -1.89 19.40
CA ASP A 51 -6.59 -2.32 20.58
C ASP A 51 -7.53 -3.47 20.25
N SER A 52 -8.18 -3.41 19.12
CA SER A 52 -9.19 -4.40 18.69
C SER A 52 -8.62 -5.53 17.83
N GLY A 53 -7.42 -5.36 17.28
CA GLY A 53 -6.86 -6.24 16.26
C GLY A 53 -7.63 -6.22 14.93
N LYS A 54 -8.64 -5.35 14.82
CA LYS A 54 -9.51 -5.28 13.64
C LYS A 54 -8.73 -4.94 12.39
N LEU A 55 -8.94 -5.74 11.35
CA LEU A 55 -8.39 -5.50 10.03
C LEU A 55 -9.03 -4.25 9.40
N VAL A 56 -8.20 -3.30 8.98
CA VAL A 56 -8.64 -2.03 8.39
C VAL A 56 -8.43 -2.02 6.88
N ALA A 57 -7.27 -2.51 6.42
CA ALA A 57 -6.85 -2.49 5.02
C ALA A 57 -5.66 -3.42 4.81
N PHE A 58 -5.17 -3.47 3.57
CA PHE A 58 -3.92 -4.16 3.22
C PHE A 58 -2.99 -3.26 2.42
N GLU A 59 -1.70 -3.43 2.60
CA GLU A 59 -0.68 -2.87 1.71
C GLU A 59 -0.18 -3.94 0.74
N GLY A 60 -0.19 -3.62 -0.56
CA GLY A 60 0.39 -4.45 -1.61
C GLY A 60 1.91 -4.29 -1.68
N LEU A 61 2.62 -5.41 -1.63
CA LEU A 61 4.09 -5.48 -1.64
C LEU A 61 4.56 -6.40 -2.77
N ALA A 62 5.48 -5.91 -3.59
CA ALA A 62 6.07 -6.73 -4.64
C ALA A 62 6.96 -7.83 -4.06
N ARG A 63 6.92 -9.01 -4.67
CA ARG A 63 7.75 -10.16 -4.33
C ARG A 63 8.32 -10.79 -5.59
N SER A 64 9.61 -11.11 -5.55
CA SER A 64 10.22 -11.98 -6.56
C SER A 64 9.80 -13.43 -6.31
N VAL A 65 9.59 -14.18 -7.40
CA VAL A 65 9.25 -15.62 -7.34
C VAL A 65 10.51 -16.48 -7.39
N SER A 66 11.68 -15.91 -7.69
CA SER A 66 12.95 -16.64 -7.75
C SER A 66 13.38 -17.11 -6.36
N LYS A 67 13.70 -18.40 -6.23
CA LYS A 67 14.26 -18.97 -4.99
C LYS A 67 15.65 -18.40 -4.63
N ALA A 68 16.35 -17.80 -5.60
CA ALA A 68 17.66 -17.17 -5.36
C ALA A 68 17.52 -15.77 -4.75
N ASP A 69 16.33 -15.18 -4.81
CA ASP A 69 16.07 -13.79 -4.39
C ASP A 69 15.25 -13.73 -3.09
N GLU A 70 15.47 -14.66 -2.15
CA GLU A 70 14.79 -14.63 -0.86
C GLU A 70 14.95 -13.25 -0.18
N GLY A 71 13.97 -12.37 -0.41
CA GLY A 71 13.87 -11.07 0.25
C GLY A 71 14.66 -9.92 -0.36
N LEU A 72 15.28 -10.06 -1.52
CA LEU A 72 15.79 -8.90 -2.26
C LEU A 72 14.60 -8.00 -2.59
N SER A 73 14.57 -6.83 -1.96
CA SER A 73 13.61 -5.80 -2.31
C SER A 73 13.87 -5.44 -3.77
N LEU A 74 12.90 -5.78 -4.63
CA LEU A 74 12.93 -5.45 -6.06
C LEU A 74 13.27 -3.97 -6.29
N TRP A 75 12.83 -3.10 -5.41
CA TRP A 75 13.13 -1.67 -5.40
C TRP A 75 14.62 -1.36 -5.25
N ARG A 76 15.37 -2.12 -4.43
CA ARG A 76 16.82 -1.95 -4.32
C ARG A 76 17.57 -2.32 -5.62
N LEU A 77 17.06 -3.32 -6.35
CA LEU A 77 17.67 -3.69 -7.63
C LEU A 77 17.49 -2.57 -8.67
N LEU A 78 16.35 -1.88 -8.60
CA LEU A 78 15.96 -0.84 -9.54
C LEU A 78 16.55 0.52 -9.23
N ASP A 79 16.76 0.84 -7.95
CA ASP A 79 17.41 2.09 -7.54
C ASP A 79 18.81 2.26 -8.18
N HIS A 80 19.45 1.14 -8.56
CA HIS A 80 20.81 1.14 -9.09
C HIS A 80 20.93 0.91 -10.59
N ALA A 81 19.92 0.40 -11.28
CA ALA A 81 20.04 -0.14 -12.63
C ALA A 81 19.02 0.37 -13.65
N ALA A 82 17.90 0.95 -13.21
CA ALA A 82 16.83 1.30 -14.13
C ALA A 82 16.87 2.77 -14.56
N SER A 83 16.54 3.01 -15.84
CA SER A 83 16.17 4.34 -16.32
C SER A 83 14.84 4.79 -15.69
N ASP A 84 14.51 6.08 -15.80
CA ASP A 84 13.23 6.60 -15.31
C ASP A 84 12.04 5.90 -16.00
N ASP A 85 12.12 5.63 -17.29
CA ASP A 85 11.08 4.93 -18.05
C ASP A 85 10.88 3.50 -17.55
N GLU A 86 11.96 2.76 -17.32
CA GLU A 86 11.91 1.40 -16.74
C GLU A 86 11.31 1.40 -15.33
N SER A 87 11.64 2.41 -14.52
CA SER A 87 11.06 2.57 -13.18
C SER A 87 9.55 2.83 -13.23
N VAL A 88 9.09 3.62 -14.20
CA VAL A 88 7.67 3.87 -14.46
C VAL A 88 6.94 2.61 -14.91
N GLU A 89 7.53 1.83 -15.82
CA GLU A 89 6.95 0.57 -16.29
C GLU A 89 6.81 -0.45 -15.17
N LEU A 90 7.86 -0.60 -14.35
CA LEU A 90 7.82 -1.52 -13.22
C LEU A 90 6.77 -1.10 -12.18
N ASP A 91 6.71 0.17 -11.80
CA ASP A 91 5.72 0.67 -10.84
C ASP A 91 4.30 0.38 -11.34
N ARG A 92 4.03 0.60 -12.63
CA ARG A 92 2.74 0.28 -13.26
C ARG A 92 2.43 -1.22 -13.22
N LEU A 93 3.41 -2.06 -13.56
CA LEU A 93 3.28 -3.51 -13.51
C LEU A 93 2.99 -3.99 -12.08
N CYS A 94 3.74 -3.52 -11.08
CA CYS A 94 3.52 -3.86 -9.68
C CYS A 94 2.10 -3.50 -9.22
N ARG A 95 1.65 -2.27 -9.48
CA ARG A 95 0.31 -1.84 -9.09
C ARG A 95 -0.80 -2.65 -9.77
N MET A 96 -0.63 -2.99 -11.04
CA MET A 96 -1.56 -3.87 -11.76
C MET A 96 -1.61 -5.26 -11.14
N LEU A 97 -0.45 -5.88 -10.88
CA LEU A 97 -0.37 -7.20 -10.25
C LEU A 97 -1.00 -7.19 -8.84
N HIS A 98 -0.74 -6.14 -8.05
CA HIS A 98 -1.34 -6.00 -6.72
C HIS A 98 -2.86 -5.89 -6.80
N ALA A 99 -3.40 -5.07 -7.70
CA ALA A 99 -4.83 -4.93 -7.87
C ALA A 99 -5.48 -6.27 -8.30
N ILE A 100 -4.93 -6.95 -9.30
CA ILE A 100 -5.43 -8.25 -9.76
C ILE A 100 -5.38 -9.28 -8.63
N ASN A 101 -4.23 -9.45 -7.98
CA ASN A 101 -4.03 -10.45 -6.93
C ASN A 101 -4.85 -10.16 -5.67
N PHE A 102 -5.13 -8.90 -5.37
CA PHE A 102 -5.99 -8.51 -4.28
C PHE A 102 -7.45 -8.80 -4.58
N PHE A 103 -8.00 -8.19 -5.61
CA PHE A 103 -9.43 -8.25 -5.91
C PHE A 103 -9.91 -9.61 -6.45
N ARG A 104 -9.00 -10.52 -6.82
CA ARG A 104 -9.38 -11.90 -7.12
C ARG A 104 -9.82 -12.69 -5.89
N GLN A 105 -9.51 -12.24 -4.68
CA GLN A 105 -9.81 -12.89 -3.40
C GLN A 105 -11.11 -12.34 -2.81
N GLY A 106 -11.92 -13.22 -2.20
CA GLY A 106 -13.23 -12.84 -1.66
C GLY A 106 -13.15 -11.83 -0.52
N GLU A 107 -12.14 -11.94 0.31
CA GLU A 107 -11.88 -11.08 1.47
C GLU A 107 -11.62 -9.61 1.07
N ALA A 108 -11.24 -9.39 -0.19
CA ALA A 108 -11.05 -8.05 -0.74
C ALA A 108 -12.35 -7.24 -0.85
N GLU A 109 -13.53 -7.86 -0.78
CA GLU A 109 -14.81 -7.17 -1.01
C GLU A 109 -15.09 -6.02 -0.04
N GLN A 110 -14.50 -6.04 1.15
CA GLN A 110 -14.72 -5.02 2.17
C GLN A 110 -13.45 -4.30 2.63
N SER A 111 -12.30 -4.60 2.02
CA SER A 111 -11.01 -4.02 2.43
C SER A 111 -10.45 -3.06 1.40
N ASP A 112 -9.74 -2.03 1.83
CA ASP A 112 -8.99 -1.12 0.97
C ASP A 112 -7.62 -1.67 0.64
N LEU A 113 -7.10 -1.31 -0.53
CA LEU A 113 -5.76 -1.66 -0.97
C LEU A 113 -4.88 -0.42 -1.04
N TYR A 114 -3.82 -0.41 -0.24
CA TYR A 114 -2.78 0.61 -0.24
C TYR A 114 -1.66 0.19 -1.19
N LEU A 115 -1.27 1.08 -2.11
CA LEU A 115 -0.25 0.82 -3.14
C LEU A 115 0.81 1.91 -3.14
N ASN A 116 2.07 1.51 -3.05
CA ASN A 116 3.19 2.44 -3.13
C ASN A 116 3.31 3.06 -4.53
N VAL A 117 3.64 4.34 -4.56
CA VAL A 117 4.07 5.07 -5.75
C VAL A 117 5.57 5.32 -5.60
N HIS A 118 6.36 4.89 -6.57
CA HIS A 118 7.80 5.09 -6.53
C HIS A 118 8.15 6.57 -6.67
N ASP A 119 9.19 7.03 -5.97
CA ASP A 119 9.59 8.45 -5.96
C ASP A 119 10.00 8.96 -7.36
N ARG A 120 10.72 8.15 -8.16
CA ARG A 120 11.04 8.49 -9.55
C ARG A 120 9.82 8.74 -10.41
N LEU A 121 8.68 8.10 -10.11
CA LEU A 121 7.43 8.34 -10.85
C LEU A 121 6.91 9.77 -10.65
N LEU A 122 7.21 10.40 -9.52
CA LEU A 122 6.78 11.78 -9.26
C LEU A 122 7.41 12.77 -10.23
N SER A 123 8.67 12.57 -10.60
CA SER A 123 9.43 13.44 -11.50
C SER A 123 9.40 13.00 -12.97
N ALA A 124 9.33 11.69 -13.23
CA ALA A 124 9.41 11.14 -14.58
C ALA A 124 8.14 11.35 -15.41
N VAL A 125 6.96 11.47 -14.77
CA VAL A 125 5.69 11.66 -15.48
C VAL A 125 5.34 13.13 -15.55
N SER A 126 5.47 13.72 -16.74
CA SER A 126 5.23 15.15 -16.98
C SER A 126 3.75 15.56 -16.95
N SER A 127 2.81 14.62 -17.08
CA SER A 127 1.37 14.92 -17.11
C SER A 127 0.53 13.71 -16.70
N ASN A 128 -0.65 14.00 -16.13
CA ASN A 128 -1.72 13.05 -15.87
C ASN A 128 -1.32 11.78 -15.11
N HIS A 129 -0.68 11.98 -13.94
CA HIS A 129 -0.40 10.89 -13.01
C HIS A 129 -1.67 10.09 -12.69
N GLY A 130 -1.58 8.77 -12.77
CA GLY A 130 -2.68 7.87 -12.43
C GLY A 130 -3.61 7.50 -13.59
N HIS A 131 -3.69 8.25 -14.69
CA HIS A 131 -4.62 7.96 -15.79
C HIS A 131 -4.41 6.58 -16.40
N ALA A 132 -3.17 6.17 -16.64
CA ALA A 132 -2.88 4.83 -17.17
C ALA A 132 -3.35 3.73 -16.22
N PHE A 133 -3.14 3.90 -14.91
CA PHE A 133 -3.59 2.94 -13.91
C PHE A 133 -5.11 2.95 -13.73
N GLN A 134 -5.75 4.13 -13.77
CA GLN A 134 -7.20 4.26 -13.79
C GLN A 134 -7.81 3.44 -14.94
N ARG A 135 -7.31 3.60 -16.15
CA ARG A 135 -7.79 2.85 -17.33
C ARG A 135 -7.66 1.33 -17.16
N ILE A 136 -6.60 0.85 -16.50
CA ILE A 136 -6.43 -0.58 -16.19
C ILE A 136 -7.51 -1.04 -15.21
N LEU A 137 -7.78 -0.27 -14.14
CA LEU A 137 -8.81 -0.60 -13.16
C LEU A 137 -10.21 -0.60 -13.80
N ASP A 138 -10.52 0.41 -14.61
CA ASP A 138 -11.78 0.50 -15.35
C ASP A 138 -11.96 -0.70 -16.30
N ALA A 139 -10.92 -1.04 -17.07
CA ALA A 139 -10.93 -2.19 -17.97
C ALA A 139 -11.10 -3.54 -17.26
N LEU A 140 -10.70 -3.64 -16.00
CA LEU A 140 -10.88 -4.82 -15.15
C LEU A 140 -12.15 -4.78 -14.29
N GLY A 141 -12.90 -3.67 -14.35
CA GLY A 141 -14.10 -3.46 -13.52
C GLY A 141 -13.81 -3.39 -12.03
N LEU A 142 -12.65 -2.81 -11.65
CA LEU A 142 -12.19 -2.73 -10.26
C LEU A 142 -12.52 -1.38 -9.62
N PRO A 143 -12.84 -1.35 -8.32
CA PRO A 143 -13.30 -0.14 -7.64
C PRO A 143 -12.14 0.81 -7.32
N ILE A 144 -11.96 1.87 -8.12
CA ILE A 144 -10.92 2.89 -7.95
C ILE A 144 -10.97 3.51 -6.54
N GLY A 145 -12.18 3.79 -6.03
CA GLY A 145 -12.37 4.38 -4.71
C GLY A 145 -11.89 3.51 -3.54
N ARG A 146 -11.48 2.27 -3.79
CA ARG A 146 -10.90 1.37 -2.78
C ARG A 146 -9.38 1.24 -2.89
N ILE A 147 -8.79 1.94 -3.85
CA ILE A 147 -7.35 2.07 -4.00
C ILE A 147 -6.88 3.34 -3.29
N VAL A 148 -5.89 3.19 -2.41
CA VAL A 148 -5.20 4.29 -1.74
C VAL A 148 -3.76 4.30 -2.24
N LEU A 149 -3.38 5.33 -3.00
CA LEU A 149 -2.02 5.48 -3.48
C LEU A 149 -1.16 6.14 -2.41
N GLN A 150 -0.05 5.51 -2.07
CA GLN A 150 0.89 5.96 -1.05
C GLN A 150 2.01 6.76 -1.71
N LEU A 151 1.97 8.08 -1.54
CA LEU A 151 3.02 8.97 -2.02
C LEU A 151 4.25 8.88 -1.11
N PRO A 152 5.47 8.89 -1.67
CA PRO A 152 6.70 8.84 -0.90
C PRO A 152 6.90 10.14 -0.10
N THR A 153 7.81 10.08 0.85
CA THR A 153 8.36 11.28 1.49
C THR A 153 9.12 12.10 0.44
N VAL A 154 8.88 13.40 0.39
CA VAL A 154 9.55 14.31 -0.54
C VAL A 154 10.42 15.30 0.23
N THR A 155 11.47 15.79 -0.42
CA THR A 155 12.28 16.86 0.16
C THR A 155 11.48 18.17 0.21
N PRO A 156 11.78 19.10 1.13
CA PRO A 156 11.07 20.38 1.25
C PRO A 156 10.98 21.16 -0.08
N ASN A 157 12.00 21.07 -0.92
CA ASN A 157 12.06 21.75 -2.23
C ASN A 157 11.12 21.11 -3.28
N GLN A 158 10.57 19.93 -3.03
CA GLN A 158 9.67 19.20 -3.93
C GLN A 158 8.19 19.31 -3.50
N GLY A 159 7.85 20.13 -2.52
CA GLY A 159 6.48 20.26 -2.01
C GLY A 159 5.46 20.64 -3.09
N TRP A 160 5.85 21.46 -4.06
CA TRP A 160 5.01 21.82 -5.20
C TRP A 160 4.69 20.60 -6.10
N LEU A 161 5.69 19.74 -6.31
CA LEU A 161 5.53 18.52 -7.10
C LEU A 161 4.59 17.55 -6.41
N LEU A 162 4.69 17.38 -5.09
CA LEU A 162 3.78 16.55 -4.30
C LEU A 162 2.33 17.04 -4.44
N ASN A 163 2.08 18.35 -4.34
CA ASN A 163 0.74 18.93 -4.51
C ASN A 163 0.20 18.66 -5.92
N TYR A 164 1.00 18.90 -6.95
CA TYR A 164 0.62 18.67 -8.34
C TYR A 164 0.26 17.20 -8.60
N VAL A 165 1.09 16.28 -8.13
CA VAL A 165 0.87 14.83 -8.27
C VAL A 165 -0.37 14.38 -7.48
N ALA A 166 -0.53 14.87 -6.25
CA ALA A 166 -1.70 14.57 -5.42
C ALA A 166 -3.01 15.00 -6.10
N ASP A 167 -3.04 16.20 -6.68
CA ASP A 167 -4.22 16.70 -7.38
C ASP A 167 -4.54 15.87 -8.65
N ASN A 168 -3.51 15.44 -9.38
CA ASN A 168 -3.71 14.57 -10.54
C ASN A 168 -4.31 13.22 -10.14
N TYR A 169 -3.80 12.58 -9.10
CA TYR A 169 -4.36 11.31 -8.62
C TYR A 169 -5.79 11.46 -8.12
N ARG A 170 -6.11 12.53 -7.38
CA ARG A 170 -7.49 12.80 -6.93
C ARG A 170 -8.46 13.00 -8.09
N ARG A 171 -8.06 13.75 -9.12
CA ARG A 171 -8.87 13.93 -10.34
C ARG A 171 -9.15 12.62 -11.06
N ASN A 172 -8.27 11.63 -10.93
CA ASN A 172 -8.45 10.27 -11.44
C ASN A 172 -9.21 9.36 -10.45
N GLY A 173 -9.77 9.89 -9.36
CA GLY A 173 -10.62 9.15 -8.40
C GLY A 173 -9.89 8.37 -7.32
N PHE A 174 -8.57 8.49 -7.22
CA PHE A 174 -7.80 7.80 -6.18
C PHE A 174 -7.84 8.52 -4.84
N ARG A 175 -7.87 7.73 -3.76
CA ARG A 175 -7.55 8.20 -2.41
C ARG A 175 -6.03 8.20 -2.22
N LEU A 176 -5.55 9.07 -1.34
CA LEU A 176 -4.11 9.26 -1.13
C LEU A 176 -3.72 9.03 0.32
N ALA A 177 -2.61 8.32 0.51
CA ALA A 177 -1.85 8.33 1.75
C ALA A 177 -0.50 9.00 1.52
N ILE A 178 0.00 9.74 2.50
CA ILE A 178 1.28 10.45 2.38
C ILE A 178 2.23 9.91 3.43
N ASN A 179 3.38 9.43 2.97
CA ASN A 179 4.47 9.07 3.87
C ASN A 179 5.16 10.35 4.34
N VAL A 180 5.35 10.48 5.66
CA VAL A 180 6.00 11.62 6.29
C VAL A 180 7.08 11.15 7.25
N ALA A 181 8.13 11.95 7.39
CA ALA A 181 9.24 11.64 8.28
C ALA A 181 8.92 11.98 9.75
N SER A 182 8.03 12.95 9.98
CA SER A 182 7.70 13.43 11.33
C SER A 182 6.27 13.99 11.41
N VAL A 183 5.77 14.12 12.65
CA VAL A 183 4.51 14.79 12.96
C VAL A 183 4.54 16.26 12.52
N GLN A 184 5.67 16.94 12.69
CA GLN A 184 5.84 18.33 12.29
C GLN A 184 5.66 18.52 10.77
N GLU A 185 6.27 17.64 9.98
CA GLU A 185 6.08 17.63 8.51
C GLU A 185 4.62 17.41 8.14
N ALA A 186 3.99 16.40 8.74
CA ALA A 186 2.59 16.06 8.49
C ALA A 186 1.65 17.23 8.84
N THR A 187 1.87 17.89 9.98
CA THR A 187 1.09 19.06 10.42
C THR A 187 1.16 20.19 9.40
N GLY A 188 2.34 20.47 8.84
CA GLY A 188 2.52 21.47 7.78
C GLY A 188 1.81 21.13 6.46
N MET A 189 1.41 19.87 6.26
CA MET A 189 0.71 19.39 5.06
C MET A 189 -0.81 19.32 5.22
N LEU A 190 -1.33 19.30 6.47
CA LEU A 190 -2.76 19.09 6.78
C LEU A 190 -3.66 20.03 5.98
N GLU A 191 -3.41 21.34 6.03
CA GLU A 191 -4.27 22.35 5.41
C GLU A 191 -4.24 22.32 3.87
N ARG A 192 -3.14 21.83 3.29
CA ARG A 192 -2.92 21.87 1.85
C ARG A 192 -3.35 20.62 1.14
N LEU A 193 -3.12 19.45 1.75
CA LEU A 193 -3.23 18.18 1.04
C LEU A 193 -4.48 17.36 1.40
N HIS A 194 -5.04 17.51 2.59
CA HIS A 194 -6.20 16.72 3.06
C HIS A 194 -6.15 15.26 2.55
N PRO A 195 -5.13 14.47 2.89
CA PRO A 195 -5.02 13.10 2.41
C PRO A 195 -6.06 12.20 3.09
N HIS A 196 -6.29 11.01 2.53
CA HIS A 196 -7.05 9.97 3.22
C HIS A 196 -6.31 9.45 4.46
N ALA A 197 -4.98 9.40 4.39
CA ALA A 197 -4.15 8.99 5.52
C ALA A 197 -2.76 9.65 5.50
N PHE A 198 -2.17 9.83 6.69
CA PHE A 198 -0.72 10.00 6.86
C PHE A 198 -0.10 8.69 7.34
N LYS A 199 1.11 8.39 6.88
CA LYS A 199 1.89 7.22 7.31
C LYS A 199 3.19 7.70 7.96
N LEU A 200 3.36 7.37 9.24
CA LEU A 200 4.55 7.65 10.05
C LEU A 200 5.28 6.36 10.40
N ASP A 201 6.57 6.47 10.65
CA ASP A 201 7.38 5.36 11.14
C ASP A 201 7.20 5.18 12.64
N ALA A 202 6.77 4.00 13.07
CA ALA A 202 6.57 3.68 14.48
C ALA A 202 7.88 3.69 15.31
N GLY A 203 9.03 3.49 14.66
CA GLY A 203 10.34 3.56 15.31
C GLY A 203 10.85 4.97 15.59
N ASN A 204 10.24 6.01 15.01
CA ASN A 204 10.69 7.40 15.08
C ASN A 204 9.82 8.29 15.99
N LEU A 205 9.07 7.70 16.90
CA LEU A 205 8.17 8.44 17.80
C LEU A 205 8.96 8.99 19.01
N SER A 206 9.57 10.17 18.85
CA SER A 206 10.35 10.82 19.90
C SER A 206 9.52 11.65 20.89
N ASP A 207 8.33 12.10 20.48
CA ASP A 207 7.43 12.93 21.29
C ASP A 207 5.99 12.37 21.20
N GLU A 208 5.63 11.56 22.21
CA GLU A 208 4.31 10.91 22.28
C GLU A 208 3.17 11.93 22.44
N GLN A 209 3.41 13.07 23.08
CA GLN A 209 2.41 14.10 23.27
C GLN A 209 2.10 14.83 21.96
N ALA A 210 3.12 15.13 21.15
CA ALA A 210 2.94 15.70 19.82
C ALA A 210 2.21 14.70 18.90
N VAL A 211 2.53 13.40 18.99
CA VAL A 211 1.84 12.33 18.24
C VAL A 211 0.37 12.27 18.66
N ALA A 212 0.05 12.27 19.97
CA ALA A 212 -1.31 12.21 20.46
C ALA A 212 -2.15 13.42 19.98
N SER A 213 -1.57 14.62 20.05
CA SER A 213 -2.21 15.84 19.54
C SER A 213 -2.47 15.75 18.04
N PHE A 214 -1.50 15.28 17.27
CA PHE A 214 -1.64 15.11 15.82
C PHE A 214 -2.71 14.06 15.45
N VAL A 215 -2.74 12.91 16.13
CA VAL A 215 -3.78 11.89 15.95
C VAL A 215 -5.17 12.47 16.20
N THR A 216 -5.33 13.28 17.25
CA THR A 216 -6.60 13.93 17.59
C THR A 216 -7.04 14.90 16.50
N VAL A 217 -6.14 15.75 16.01
CA VAL A 217 -6.44 16.70 14.92
C VAL A 217 -6.79 15.97 13.62
N CYS A 218 -6.02 14.94 13.26
CA CYS A 218 -6.31 14.13 12.07
C CYS A 218 -7.66 13.41 12.17
N HIS A 219 -7.98 12.86 13.35
CA HIS A 219 -9.26 12.20 13.57
C HIS A 219 -10.44 13.17 13.38
N ALA A 220 -10.36 14.37 13.96
CA ALA A 220 -11.36 15.42 13.79
C ALA A 220 -11.52 15.86 12.32
N ALA A 221 -10.45 15.79 11.53
CA ALA A 221 -10.45 16.08 10.09
C ALA A 221 -10.83 14.86 9.22
N ASN A 222 -11.19 13.72 9.81
CA ASN A 222 -11.45 12.45 9.12
C ASN A 222 -10.25 11.95 8.29
N ILE A 223 -9.05 12.18 8.77
CA ILE A 223 -7.77 11.72 8.21
C ILE A 223 -7.23 10.61 9.09
N ARG A 224 -6.91 9.46 8.49
CA ARG A 224 -6.32 8.34 9.22
C ARG A 224 -4.83 8.57 9.47
N VAL A 225 -4.36 8.24 10.67
CA VAL A 225 -2.93 8.14 10.96
C VAL A 225 -2.55 6.67 11.05
N ILE A 226 -1.55 6.26 10.26
CA ILE A 226 -1.08 4.88 10.17
C ILE A 226 0.39 4.84 10.59
N PHE A 227 0.70 4.01 11.58
CA PHE A 227 2.06 3.79 12.05
C PHE A 227 2.64 2.54 11.38
N LYS A 228 3.59 2.75 10.47
CA LYS A 228 4.28 1.67 9.72
C LYS A 228 5.55 1.21 10.44
N ARG A 229 6.05 0.01 10.08
CA ARG A 229 7.26 -0.60 10.65
C ARG A 229 7.17 -0.76 12.18
N LEU A 230 6.03 -1.22 12.65
CA LEU A 230 5.87 -1.60 14.05
C LEU A 230 6.56 -2.96 14.27
N ASP A 231 7.88 -2.92 14.51
CA ASP A 231 8.74 -4.10 14.54
C ASP A 231 9.33 -4.35 15.92
N THR A 232 9.10 -3.46 16.91
CA THR A 232 9.65 -3.57 18.26
C THR A 232 8.60 -3.42 19.35
N PRO A 233 8.75 -4.16 20.49
CA PRO A 233 7.86 -4.00 21.65
C PRO A 233 7.86 -2.58 22.22
N ALA A 234 9.00 -1.87 22.15
CA ALA A 234 9.10 -0.49 22.62
C ALA A 234 8.21 0.47 21.82
N ALA A 235 8.23 0.34 20.48
CA ALA A 235 7.33 1.13 19.61
C ALA A 235 5.86 0.78 19.85
N LEU A 236 5.53 -0.50 20.08
CA LEU A 236 4.17 -0.92 20.44
C LEU A 236 3.72 -0.25 21.75
N ALA A 237 4.55 -0.31 22.78
CA ALA A 237 4.22 0.31 24.09
C ALA A 237 4.02 1.84 23.96
N ALA A 238 4.82 2.53 23.12
CA ALA A 238 4.64 3.95 22.86
C ALA A 238 3.27 4.23 22.19
N LEU A 239 2.92 3.46 21.17
CA LEU A 239 1.61 3.62 20.49
C LEU A 239 0.44 3.27 21.40
N GLN A 240 0.57 2.29 22.30
CA GLN A 240 -0.45 1.99 23.31
C GLN A 240 -0.67 3.16 24.28
N ARG A 241 0.42 3.85 24.70
CA ARG A 241 0.29 5.07 25.51
C ARG A 241 -0.41 6.21 24.75
N VAL A 242 -0.11 6.39 23.48
CA VAL A 242 -0.81 7.35 22.61
C VAL A 242 -2.30 7.00 22.50
N ALA A 243 -2.64 5.72 22.29
CA ALA A 243 -4.02 5.25 22.26
C ALA A 243 -4.75 5.57 23.58
N ALA A 244 -4.12 5.24 24.72
CA ALA A 244 -4.68 5.51 26.05
C ALA A 244 -4.87 7.01 26.31
N ALA A 245 -3.93 7.86 25.87
CA ALA A 245 -4.00 9.31 26.05
C ALA A 245 -5.08 9.98 25.19
N THR A 246 -5.35 9.44 24.00
CA THR A 246 -6.33 10.03 23.05
C THR A 246 -7.72 9.40 23.15
N GLY A 247 -7.81 8.14 23.60
CA GLY A 247 -9.03 7.34 23.51
C GLY A 247 -9.43 7.00 22.06
N LEU A 248 -8.54 7.18 21.10
CA LEU A 248 -8.80 6.99 19.68
C LEU A 248 -8.14 5.71 19.16
N PRO A 249 -8.74 5.03 18.15
CA PRO A 249 -8.14 3.85 17.55
C PRO A 249 -6.85 4.22 16.82
N ILE A 250 -5.77 3.53 17.14
CA ILE A 250 -4.48 3.66 16.48
C ILE A 250 -4.37 2.55 15.43
N VAL A 251 -4.10 2.93 14.19
CA VAL A 251 -3.86 1.97 13.09
C VAL A 251 -2.37 1.77 12.89
N ALA A 252 -1.93 0.52 12.87
CA ALA A 252 -0.53 0.18 12.70
C ALA A 252 -0.31 -0.99 11.73
N GLN A 253 0.94 -1.13 11.28
CA GLN A 253 1.43 -2.15 10.38
C GLN A 253 2.90 -2.43 10.70
N GLY A 254 3.29 -3.69 10.79
CA GLY A 254 4.68 -4.11 11.03
C GLY A 254 4.80 -5.59 11.32
N TYR A 255 6.03 -6.08 11.35
CA TYR A 255 6.30 -7.51 11.57
C TYR A 255 5.93 -8.00 12.97
N LEU A 256 5.77 -7.10 13.92
CA LEU A 256 5.30 -7.45 15.26
C LEU A 256 3.81 -7.84 15.26
N LEU A 257 3.02 -7.33 14.30
CA LEU A 257 1.60 -7.65 14.15
C LEU A 257 1.40 -8.76 13.11
N ASP A 258 1.83 -8.50 11.87
CA ASP A 258 1.64 -9.42 10.75
C ASP A 258 2.82 -9.39 9.80
N LYS A 259 3.19 -10.57 9.30
CA LYS A 259 4.06 -10.67 8.12
C LYS A 259 3.24 -10.51 6.84
N PRO A 260 3.84 -10.08 5.73
CA PRO A 260 3.16 -10.06 4.45
C PRO A 260 2.69 -11.46 4.02
N LEU A 261 1.44 -11.57 3.60
CA LEU A 261 0.74 -12.81 3.26
C LEU A 261 0.41 -12.84 1.76
N THR A 262 0.39 -14.02 1.15
CA THR A 262 -0.06 -14.19 -0.24
C THR A 262 -1.58 -14.38 -0.34
N ALA A 263 -2.20 -14.92 0.72
CA ALA A 263 -3.64 -15.15 0.83
C ALA A 263 -4.25 -14.27 1.94
N LEU A 264 -5.25 -13.45 1.58
CA LEU A 264 -5.90 -12.51 2.53
C LEU A 264 -6.66 -13.24 3.65
N ALA A 265 -7.22 -14.42 3.38
CA ALA A 265 -7.93 -15.25 4.37
C ALA A 265 -7.05 -15.58 5.60
N GLN A 266 -5.73 -15.64 5.46
CA GLN A 266 -4.82 -15.88 6.57
C GLN A 266 -4.85 -14.75 7.60
N ALA A 267 -5.03 -13.50 7.17
CA ALA A 267 -5.11 -12.35 8.07
C ALA A 267 -6.27 -12.42 9.08
N ASN A 268 -7.34 -13.13 8.75
CA ASN A 268 -8.49 -13.28 9.65
C ASN A 268 -8.32 -14.45 10.65
N ARG A 269 -7.48 -15.42 10.34
CA ARG A 269 -7.24 -16.60 11.22
C ARG A 269 -6.33 -16.28 12.39
N ASP A 270 -5.35 -15.41 12.19
CA ASP A 270 -4.38 -15.08 13.22
C ASP A 270 -5.00 -14.28 14.38
N VAL A 271 -6.04 -13.49 14.10
CA VAL A 271 -6.82 -12.79 15.16
C VAL A 271 -7.61 -13.76 16.01
N ALA A 272 -8.23 -14.78 15.39
CA ALA A 272 -9.00 -15.78 16.11
C ALA A 272 -8.12 -16.68 17.00
N ALA A 273 -6.88 -16.96 16.56
CA ALA A 273 -5.93 -17.75 17.33
C ALA A 273 -5.34 -16.94 18.53
N SER A 274 -5.08 -15.64 18.36
CA SER A 274 -4.61 -14.76 19.46
C SER A 274 -5.70 -14.51 20.51
N ALA A 275 -6.96 -14.38 20.09
CA ALA A 275 -8.10 -14.21 21.02
C ALA A 275 -8.45 -15.48 21.81
N ALA A 276 -8.06 -16.65 21.30
CA ALA A 276 -8.29 -17.93 21.98
C ALA A 276 -7.19 -18.28 23.00
N THR A 277 -6.08 -17.54 23.00
CA THR A 277 -4.91 -17.74 23.91
C THR A 277 -4.79 -16.64 24.98
N ALA A 278 -5.63 -15.64 24.98
CA ALA A 278 -5.75 -14.56 25.99
C ALA A 278 -6.95 -14.82 26.91
#